data_93875d89f6e2a9b97cf3f47beb037cc5
#
_entry.id   93875d89f6e2a9b97cf3f47beb037cc5
#
_cell.length_a   1.000
_cell.length_b   1.000
_cell.length_c   1.000
_cell.angle_alpha   90.00
_cell.angle_beta   90.00
_cell.angle_gamma   90.00
#
_symmetry.space_group_name_H-M   'P 1'
#
loop_
_entity.id
_entity.type
_entity.pdbx_description
1 polymer ?
#
loop_
_entity_poly.entity_id
_entity_poly.type
_entity_poly.pdbx_seq_one_letter_code
_entity_poly.pdbx_strand_id
1 'polypeptide(L)'
;MIRYILTDIEGTTTSTSFVYETLFPYFKRHIAGFLTDSALLPEVATQLQAVQQTVSEEGGPTLSLAELADTMVAWTEADRKHPAFKLLQGILWRDAYKNGQLTGHIYPDVPPALEYWKIEGIQIGVYSSGSVEAQHLLFGFSDFGDLRPYFANYFDTSVGNKREADSYRAIVKILQIPADEILFLSDVEAELDAALMAGIQTVQIVRPGTVASEKHDTAADFSQINLTFK
;
A
#
# COMPACT_ATOMS: atom_id res chain seq x y z
N MET A 1 13.10 -18.02 15.23
CA MET A 1 12.58 -18.55 13.94
C MET A 1 11.46 -17.65 13.47
N ILE A 2 11.44 -17.22 12.22
CA ILE A 2 10.40 -16.34 11.69
C ILE A 2 9.06 -17.07 11.63
N ARG A 3 8.02 -16.44 12.17
CA ARG A 3 6.64 -16.93 12.16
C ARG A 3 5.69 -16.01 11.41
N TYR A 4 6.12 -14.79 11.14
CA TYR A 4 5.32 -13.80 10.43
C TYR A 4 6.19 -12.99 9.48
N ILE A 5 5.71 -12.81 8.26
CA ILE A 5 6.31 -11.90 7.27
C ILE A 5 5.37 -10.72 7.09
N LEU A 6 5.87 -9.52 7.35
CA LEU A 6 5.22 -8.27 7.02
C LEU A 6 5.87 -7.71 5.76
N THR A 7 5.11 -7.43 4.72
CA THR A 7 5.67 -6.92 3.46
C THR A 7 5.10 -5.56 3.10
N ASP A 8 5.95 -4.71 2.56
CA ASP A 8 5.53 -3.52 1.84
C ASP A 8 4.97 -3.89 0.45
N ILE A 9 4.42 -2.92 -0.26
CA ILE A 9 3.82 -3.08 -1.58
C ILE A 9 4.70 -2.47 -2.66
N GLU A 10 4.73 -1.13 -2.75
CA GLU A 10 5.38 -0.39 -3.81
C GLU A 10 6.90 -0.55 -3.74
N GLY A 11 7.55 -0.99 -4.82
CA GLY A 11 8.99 -1.28 -4.84
C GLY A 11 9.38 -2.60 -4.18
N THR A 12 8.43 -3.34 -3.61
CA THR A 12 8.65 -4.59 -2.88
C THR A 12 7.90 -5.76 -3.53
N THR A 13 6.56 -5.79 -3.43
CA THR A 13 5.72 -6.82 -4.08
C THR A 13 5.26 -6.40 -5.48
N THR A 14 5.11 -5.11 -5.72
CA THR A 14 4.78 -4.51 -7.03
C THR A 14 5.77 -3.41 -7.39
N SER A 15 5.82 -3.03 -8.67
CA SER A 15 6.66 -1.92 -9.10
C SER A 15 6.08 -0.57 -8.67
N THR A 16 6.95 0.37 -8.30
CA THR A 16 6.55 1.77 -8.07
C THR A 16 5.96 2.39 -9.34
N SER A 17 6.45 2.01 -10.52
CA SER A 17 5.92 2.47 -11.80
C SER A 17 4.45 2.11 -12.00
N PHE A 18 3.95 1.00 -11.44
CA PHE A 18 2.53 0.65 -11.54
C PHE A 18 1.63 1.73 -10.93
N VAL A 19 2.02 2.32 -9.81
CA VAL A 19 1.26 3.40 -9.17
C VAL A 19 1.29 4.66 -10.04
N TYR A 20 2.49 5.09 -10.47
CA TYR A 20 2.68 6.35 -11.17
C TYR A 20 2.31 6.32 -12.65
N GLU A 21 2.40 5.16 -13.31
CA GLU A 21 2.17 5.00 -14.75
C GLU A 21 0.81 4.37 -15.07
N THR A 22 0.17 3.71 -14.09
CA THR A 22 -1.13 3.05 -14.29
C THR A 22 -2.22 3.62 -13.40
N LEU A 23 -2.09 3.52 -12.06
CA LEU A 23 -3.16 3.89 -11.13
C LEU A 23 -3.44 5.40 -11.12
N PHE A 24 -2.41 6.23 -10.98
CA PHE A 24 -2.57 7.69 -10.95
C PHE A 24 -3.05 8.25 -12.28
N PRO A 25 -2.51 7.87 -13.45
CA PRO A 25 -3.06 8.28 -14.74
C PRO A 25 -4.49 7.81 -14.97
N TYR A 26 -4.85 6.61 -14.50
CA TYR A 26 -6.23 6.13 -14.57
C TYR A 26 -7.14 7.05 -13.75
N PHE A 27 -6.81 7.33 -12.49
CA PHE A 27 -7.57 8.23 -11.63
C PHE A 27 -7.75 9.61 -12.27
N LYS A 28 -6.66 10.26 -12.70
CA LYS A 28 -6.69 11.60 -13.32
C LYS A 28 -7.61 11.67 -14.54
N ARG A 29 -7.64 10.61 -15.32
CA ARG A 29 -8.44 10.54 -16.56
C ARG A 29 -9.93 10.36 -16.27
N HIS A 30 -10.28 9.67 -15.19
CA HIS A 30 -11.64 9.23 -14.95
C HIS A 30 -12.37 10.01 -13.84
N ILE A 31 -11.68 10.77 -12.99
CA ILE A 31 -12.28 11.41 -11.80
C ILE A 31 -13.43 12.37 -12.15
N ALA A 32 -13.30 13.19 -13.19
CA ALA A 32 -14.36 14.15 -13.55
C ALA A 32 -15.65 13.46 -13.99
N GLY A 33 -15.56 12.41 -14.82
CA GLY A 33 -16.72 11.59 -15.20
C GLY A 33 -17.32 10.84 -14.02
N PHE A 34 -16.46 10.23 -13.19
CA PHE A 34 -16.87 9.54 -11.98
C PHE A 34 -17.67 10.45 -11.02
N LEU A 35 -17.23 11.68 -10.80
CA LEU A 35 -17.97 12.62 -9.95
C LEU A 35 -19.31 13.04 -10.57
N THR A 36 -19.38 13.20 -11.88
CA THR A 36 -20.64 13.49 -12.56
C THR A 36 -21.70 12.43 -12.29
N ASP A 37 -21.30 11.16 -12.30
CA ASP A 37 -22.19 10.01 -12.16
C ASP A 37 -22.45 9.61 -10.69
N SER A 38 -21.49 9.87 -9.81
CA SER A 38 -21.45 9.24 -8.47
C SER A 38 -21.42 10.22 -7.30
N ALA A 39 -21.34 11.55 -7.51
CA ALA A 39 -21.17 12.53 -6.44
C ALA A 39 -22.27 12.51 -5.37
N LEU A 40 -23.47 12.05 -5.72
CA LEU A 40 -24.60 11.94 -4.79
C LEU A 40 -24.65 10.61 -4.01
N LEU A 41 -23.82 9.64 -4.36
CA LEU A 41 -23.71 8.42 -3.57
C LEU A 41 -23.16 8.75 -2.18
N PRO A 42 -23.76 8.24 -1.09
CA PRO A 42 -23.37 8.63 0.28
C PRO A 42 -21.89 8.44 0.57
N GLU A 43 -21.30 7.33 0.08
CA GLU A 43 -19.86 7.05 0.26
C GLU A 43 -18.96 8.07 -0.45
N VAL A 44 -19.37 8.60 -1.62
CA VAL A 44 -18.64 9.61 -2.38
C VAL A 44 -18.88 11.00 -1.80
N ALA A 45 -20.15 11.36 -1.54
CA ALA A 45 -20.53 12.66 -1.01
C ALA A 45 -19.81 12.99 0.30
N THR A 46 -19.70 12.02 1.22
CA THR A 46 -18.99 12.18 2.48
C THR A 46 -17.52 12.55 2.25
N GLN A 47 -16.86 11.89 1.32
CA GLN A 47 -15.45 12.14 1.05
C GLN A 47 -15.24 13.50 0.34
N LEU A 48 -16.15 13.88 -0.57
CA LEU A 48 -16.11 15.19 -1.23
C LEU A 48 -16.28 16.32 -0.23
N GLN A 49 -17.16 16.18 0.76
CA GLN A 49 -17.30 17.16 1.85
C GLN A 49 -16.01 17.30 2.65
N ALA A 50 -15.33 16.21 2.97
CA ALA A 50 -14.06 16.25 3.69
C ALA A 50 -12.93 16.88 2.85
N VAL A 51 -12.88 16.63 1.54
CA VAL A 51 -11.95 17.31 0.62
C VAL A 51 -12.25 18.81 0.58
N GLN A 52 -13.52 19.21 0.42
CA GLN A 52 -13.94 20.61 0.43
C GLN A 52 -13.61 21.31 1.73
N GLN A 53 -13.83 20.66 2.87
CA GLN A 53 -13.48 21.19 4.18
C GLN A 53 -11.99 21.50 4.27
N THR A 54 -11.14 20.56 3.84
CA THR A 54 -9.68 20.75 3.83
C THR A 54 -9.28 21.93 2.96
N VAL A 55 -9.87 22.06 1.75
CA VAL A 55 -9.63 23.24 0.88
C VAL A 55 -10.00 24.54 1.60
N SER A 56 -11.12 24.56 2.30
CA SER A 56 -11.58 25.74 3.05
C SER A 56 -10.68 26.08 4.24
N GLU A 57 -10.21 25.07 4.97
CA GLU A 57 -9.24 25.22 6.08
C GLU A 57 -7.89 25.76 5.61
N GLU A 58 -7.51 25.47 4.37
CA GLU A 58 -6.32 26.00 3.70
C GLU A 58 -6.56 27.41 3.07
N GLY A 59 -7.72 28.02 3.30
CA GLY A 59 -8.05 29.36 2.81
C GLY A 59 -8.59 29.39 1.37
N GLY A 60 -8.94 28.24 0.80
CA GLY A 60 -9.52 28.14 -0.54
C GLY A 60 -11.03 28.39 -0.55
N PRO A 61 -11.63 28.62 -1.74
CA PRO A 61 -13.06 28.86 -1.91
C PRO A 61 -13.89 27.58 -1.80
N THR A 62 -15.22 27.74 -1.78
CA THR A 62 -16.11 26.62 -2.07
C THR A 62 -16.02 26.27 -3.53
N LEU A 63 -15.75 24.99 -3.83
CA LEU A 63 -15.49 24.46 -5.16
C LEU A 63 -16.73 23.79 -5.76
N SER A 64 -16.92 23.93 -7.05
CA SER A 64 -17.81 23.11 -7.86
C SER A 64 -17.27 21.68 -7.99
N LEU A 65 -18.08 20.73 -8.48
CA LEU A 65 -17.62 19.36 -8.73
C LEU A 65 -16.44 19.29 -9.71
N ALA A 66 -16.43 20.14 -10.73
CA ALA A 66 -15.32 20.20 -11.68
C ALA A 66 -14.04 20.70 -11.03
N GLU A 67 -14.11 21.76 -10.23
CA GLU A 67 -12.95 22.28 -9.48
C GLU A 67 -12.46 21.31 -8.41
N LEU A 68 -13.35 20.52 -7.79
CA LEU A 68 -12.96 19.42 -6.90
C LEU A 68 -12.20 18.33 -7.66
N ALA A 69 -12.65 17.98 -8.87
CA ALA A 69 -11.93 17.03 -9.72
C ALA A 69 -10.52 17.54 -10.06
N ASP A 70 -10.39 18.80 -10.50
CA ASP A 70 -9.11 19.44 -10.81
C ASP A 70 -8.19 19.50 -9.58
N THR A 71 -8.74 19.82 -8.42
CA THR A 71 -8.01 19.81 -7.15
C THR A 71 -7.46 18.42 -6.84
N MET A 72 -8.26 17.36 -7.02
CA MET A 72 -7.80 15.99 -6.78
C MET A 72 -6.81 15.49 -7.82
N VAL A 73 -6.87 15.99 -9.07
CA VAL A 73 -5.83 15.77 -10.06
C VAL A 73 -4.50 16.38 -9.60
N ALA A 74 -4.52 17.64 -9.14
CA ALA A 74 -3.32 18.30 -8.59
C ALA A 74 -2.80 17.57 -7.32
N TRP A 75 -3.67 17.09 -6.46
CA TRP A 75 -3.29 16.29 -5.29
C TRP A 75 -2.68 14.94 -5.68
N THR A 76 -3.13 14.32 -6.78
CA THR A 76 -2.53 13.10 -7.34
C THR A 76 -1.10 13.37 -7.82
N GLU A 77 -0.88 14.48 -8.50
CA GLU A 77 0.46 14.88 -9.00
C GLU A 77 1.44 15.20 -7.87
N ALA A 78 0.91 15.78 -6.78
CA ALA A 78 1.67 16.07 -5.57
C ALA A 78 1.83 14.85 -4.63
N ASP A 79 1.29 13.70 -4.99
CA ASP A 79 1.21 12.49 -4.15
C ASP A 79 0.68 12.80 -2.73
N ARG A 80 -0.35 13.65 -2.64
CA ARG A 80 -0.90 14.12 -1.38
C ARG A 80 -1.57 12.99 -0.60
N LYS A 81 -1.14 12.76 0.63
CA LYS A 81 -1.66 11.70 1.51
C LYS A 81 -2.83 12.25 2.36
N HIS A 82 -4.02 12.35 1.77
CA HIS A 82 -5.24 12.82 2.45
C HIS A 82 -6.24 11.66 2.59
N PRO A 83 -6.79 11.38 3.80
CA PRO A 83 -7.62 10.19 4.03
C PRO A 83 -8.84 10.09 3.11
N ALA A 84 -9.66 11.14 3.03
CA ALA A 84 -10.85 11.13 2.17
C ALA A 84 -10.50 11.04 0.67
N PHE A 85 -9.40 11.66 0.25
CA PHE A 85 -8.92 11.56 -1.12
C PHE A 85 -8.49 10.12 -1.47
N LYS A 86 -7.76 9.46 -0.58
CA LYS A 86 -7.40 8.03 -0.77
C LYS A 86 -8.63 7.12 -0.86
N LEU A 87 -9.68 7.41 -0.08
CA LEU A 87 -10.93 6.66 -0.17
C LEU A 87 -11.61 6.86 -1.53
N LEU A 88 -11.66 8.09 -2.06
CA LEU A 88 -12.20 8.36 -3.40
C LEU A 88 -11.40 7.65 -4.49
N GLN A 89 -10.07 7.62 -4.38
CA GLN A 89 -9.22 6.83 -5.27
C GLN A 89 -9.61 5.35 -5.22
N GLY A 90 -9.75 4.78 -4.03
CA GLY A 90 -10.15 3.37 -3.83
C GLY A 90 -11.52 3.06 -4.44
N ILE A 91 -12.52 3.94 -4.24
CA ILE A 91 -13.87 3.76 -4.81
C ILE A 91 -13.82 3.77 -6.35
N LEU A 92 -13.10 4.73 -6.95
CA LEU A 92 -12.96 4.81 -8.40
C LEU A 92 -12.22 3.60 -8.98
N TRP A 93 -11.14 3.17 -8.36
CA TRP A 93 -10.39 1.98 -8.80
C TRP A 93 -11.17 0.69 -8.63
N ARG A 94 -12.05 0.58 -7.62
CA ARG A 94 -12.87 -0.61 -7.34
C ARG A 94 -13.66 -1.08 -8.59
N ASP A 95 -14.31 -0.15 -9.26
CA ASP A 95 -15.08 -0.46 -10.46
C ASP A 95 -14.17 -0.81 -11.64
N ALA A 96 -13.04 -0.11 -11.77
CA ALA A 96 -12.05 -0.41 -12.80
C ALA A 96 -11.45 -1.81 -12.67
N TYR A 97 -11.11 -2.23 -11.47
CA TYR A 97 -10.63 -3.59 -11.20
C TYR A 97 -11.72 -4.64 -11.46
N LYS A 98 -12.96 -4.42 -10.97
CA LYS A 98 -14.07 -5.35 -11.17
C LYS A 98 -14.44 -5.53 -12.64
N ASN A 99 -14.31 -4.48 -13.45
CA ASN A 99 -14.63 -4.49 -14.87
C ASN A 99 -13.42 -4.88 -15.75
N GLY A 100 -12.28 -5.25 -15.17
CA GLY A 100 -11.08 -5.66 -15.89
C GLY A 100 -10.35 -4.52 -16.62
N GLN A 101 -10.64 -3.27 -16.29
CA GLN A 101 -9.95 -2.10 -16.83
C GLN A 101 -8.60 -1.83 -16.14
N LEU A 102 -8.46 -2.33 -14.93
CA LEU A 102 -7.21 -2.39 -14.17
C LEU A 102 -6.91 -3.82 -13.77
N THR A 103 -5.63 -4.17 -13.82
CA THR A 103 -5.09 -5.42 -13.29
C THR A 103 -3.90 -5.08 -12.42
N GLY A 104 -3.83 -5.63 -11.21
CA GLY A 104 -2.76 -5.37 -10.26
C GLY A 104 -1.46 -6.02 -10.72
N HIS A 105 -0.40 -5.23 -10.89
CA HIS A 105 0.93 -5.75 -11.17
C HIS A 105 1.53 -6.37 -9.90
N ILE A 106 2.07 -7.57 -10.01
CA ILE A 106 2.85 -8.23 -8.96
C ILE A 106 4.14 -8.79 -9.57
N TYR A 107 5.26 -8.67 -8.89
CA TYR A 107 6.50 -9.28 -9.36
C TYR A 107 6.38 -10.81 -9.39
N PRO A 108 6.93 -11.49 -10.42
CA PRO A 108 6.70 -12.92 -10.64
C PRO A 108 7.32 -13.84 -9.57
N ASP A 109 8.27 -13.34 -8.78
CA ASP A 109 8.88 -14.04 -7.65
C ASP A 109 8.01 -14.05 -6.39
N VAL A 110 7.00 -13.15 -6.32
CA VAL A 110 6.16 -12.98 -5.12
C VAL A 110 5.19 -14.15 -4.93
N PRO A 111 4.36 -14.57 -5.91
CA PRO A 111 3.38 -15.63 -5.67
C PRO A 111 4.01 -16.97 -5.23
N PRO A 112 5.11 -17.46 -5.82
CA PRO A 112 5.76 -18.69 -5.36
C PRO A 112 6.28 -18.57 -3.91
N ALA A 113 6.78 -17.41 -3.52
CA ALA A 113 7.24 -17.16 -2.16
C ALA A 113 6.09 -17.16 -1.15
N LEU A 114 4.96 -16.51 -1.48
CA LEU A 114 3.75 -16.53 -0.64
C LEU A 114 3.25 -17.96 -0.42
N GLU A 115 3.24 -18.77 -1.49
CA GLU A 115 2.84 -20.18 -1.42
C GLU A 115 3.78 -20.98 -0.51
N TYR A 116 5.10 -20.82 -0.71
CA TYR A 116 6.12 -21.50 0.09
C TYR A 116 5.97 -21.15 1.58
N TRP A 117 5.86 -19.86 1.93
CA TRP A 117 5.74 -19.43 3.32
C TRP A 117 4.44 -19.93 3.97
N LYS A 118 3.34 -19.98 3.21
CA LYS A 118 2.10 -20.58 3.70
C LYS A 118 2.22 -22.09 3.98
N ILE A 119 2.93 -22.83 3.14
CA ILE A 119 3.21 -24.27 3.35
C ILE A 119 4.06 -24.48 4.60
N GLU A 120 5.03 -23.60 4.85
CA GLU A 120 5.88 -23.61 6.06
C GLU A 120 5.13 -23.12 7.32
N GLY A 121 3.85 -22.76 7.21
CA GLY A 121 3.04 -22.29 8.34
C GLY A 121 3.35 -20.88 8.79
N ILE A 122 4.03 -20.08 7.96
CA ILE A 122 4.36 -18.69 8.24
C ILE A 122 3.15 -17.82 7.85
N GLN A 123 2.72 -16.96 8.75
CA GLN A 123 1.68 -15.98 8.46
C GLN A 123 2.26 -14.79 7.68
N ILE A 124 1.45 -14.19 6.83
CA ILE A 124 1.89 -13.08 5.98
C ILE A 124 0.91 -11.91 6.15
N GLY A 125 1.42 -10.71 6.28
CA GLY A 125 0.63 -9.49 6.28
C GLY A 125 1.26 -8.41 5.42
N VAL A 126 0.48 -7.39 5.15
CA VAL A 126 0.87 -6.25 4.33
C VAL A 126 0.89 -4.99 5.20
N TYR A 127 1.87 -4.12 4.98
CA TYR A 127 1.90 -2.78 5.55
C TYR A 127 2.28 -1.77 4.47
N SER A 128 1.32 -0.99 4.00
CA SER A 128 1.51 -0.03 2.90
C SER A 128 0.93 1.34 3.25
N SER A 129 1.40 2.37 2.55
CA SER A 129 0.78 3.70 2.57
C SER A 129 -0.56 3.76 1.84
N GLY A 130 -0.86 2.79 0.98
CA GLY A 130 -2.16 2.62 0.34
C GLY A 130 -3.23 2.20 1.36
N SER A 131 -4.49 2.61 1.13
CA SER A 131 -5.61 2.16 1.99
C SER A 131 -5.77 0.64 1.92
N VAL A 132 -6.30 0.04 3.00
CA VAL A 132 -6.61 -1.40 3.03
C VAL A 132 -7.48 -1.82 1.83
N GLU A 133 -8.43 -0.98 1.39
CA GLU A 133 -9.21 -1.23 0.19
C GLU A 133 -8.35 -1.32 -1.07
N ALA A 134 -7.43 -0.37 -1.26
CA ALA A 134 -6.50 -0.38 -2.40
C ALA A 134 -5.59 -1.63 -2.40
N GLN A 135 -5.14 -2.05 -1.22
CA GLN A 135 -4.37 -3.29 -1.05
C GLN A 135 -5.19 -4.52 -1.46
N HIS A 136 -6.46 -4.61 -1.02
CA HIS A 136 -7.38 -5.69 -1.41
C HIS A 136 -7.66 -5.71 -2.91
N LEU A 137 -7.76 -4.54 -3.55
CA LEU A 137 -7.94 -4.45 -4.99
C LEU A 137 -6.71 -4.93 -5.75
N LEU A 138 -5.52 -4.46 -5.36
CA LEU A 138 -4.25 -4.85 -5.98
C LEU A 138 -4.06 -6.38 -5.95
N PHE A 139 -4.16 -6.98 -4.75
CA PHE A 139 -3.94 -8.42 -4.59
C PHE A 139 -5.12 -9.27 -5.04
N GLY A 140 -6.35 -8.74 -5.01
CA GLY A 140 -7.54 -9.46 -5.42
C GLY A 140 -7.74 -9.56 -6.93
N PHE A 141 -7.17 -8.61 -7.68
CA PHE A 141 -7.28 -8.53 -9.13
C PHE A 141 -5.89 -8.45 -9.78
N SER A 142 -4.95 -9.26 -9.27
CA SER A 142 -3.58 -9.24 -9.77
C SER A 142 -3.44 -10.00 -11.11
N ASP A 143 -2.34 -9.76 -11.80
CA ASP A 143 -1.91 -10.51 -12.99
C ASP A 143 -1.63 -11.99 -12.72
N PHE A 144 -1.58 -12.39 -11.43
CA PHE A 144 -1.49 -13.79 -10.99
C PHE A 144 -2.79 -14.30 -10.34
N GLY A 145 -3.93 -13.62 -10.56
CA GLY A 145 -5.21 -13.95 -9.95
C GLY A 145 -5.38 -13.40 -8.53
N ASP A 146 -6.25 -14.02 -7.74
CA ASP A 146 -6.55 -13.57 -6.38
C ASP A 146 -5.52 -14.08 -5.36
N LEU A 147 -4.63 -13.19 -4.93
CA LEU A 147 -3.59 -13.46 -3.93
C LEU A 147 -4.02 -13.16 -2.49
N ARG A 148 -5.20 -12.58 -2.26
CA ARG A 148 -5.70 -12.25 -0.91
C ARG A 148 -5.70 -13.43 0.06
N PRO A 149 -5.98 -14.69 -0.35
CA PRO A 149 -5.95 -15.84 0.56
C PRO A 149 -4.58 -16.15 1.19
N TYR A 150 -3.52 -15.52 0.74
CA TYR A 150 -2.19 -15.65 1.35
C TYR A 150 -1.99 -14.71 2.54
N PHE A 151 -2.74 -13.60 2.63
CA PHE A 151 -2.53 -12.56 3.63
C PHE A 151 -3.50 -12.68 4.79
N ALA A 152 -2.95 -12.76 6.01
CA ALA A 152 -3.73 -12.79 7.25
C ALA A 152 -4.16 -11.39 7.71
N ASN A 153 -3.34 -10.36 7.44
CA ASN A 153 -3.56 -8.99 7.90
C ASN A 153 -3.18 -7.97 6.84
N TYR A 154 -3.88 -6.83 6.88
CA TYR A 154 -3.60 -5.65 6.08
C TYR A 154 -3.51 -4.43 6.99
N PHE A 155 -2.39 -3.74 6.96
CA PHE A 155 -2.15 -2.51 7.71
C PHE A 155 -1.92 -1.35 6.75
N ASP A 156 -2.44 -0.18 7.10
CA ASP A 156 -2.17 1.07 6.42
C ASP A 156 -1.71 2.15 7.40
N THR A 157 -1.59 3.39 6.94
CA THR A 157 -1.13 4.51 7.77
C THR A 157 -2.07 4.89 8.92
N SER A 158 -3.20 4.23 9.10
CA SER A 158 -4.03 4.37 10.31
C SER A 158 -3.35 3.78 11.56
N VAL A 159 -2.46 2.81 11.39
CA VAL A 159 -1.63 2.26 12.48
C VAL A 159 -0.51 3.25 12.87
N GLY A 160 -0.07 4.11 11.95
CA GLY A 160 0.98 5.10 12.10
C GLY A 160 1.79 5.29 10.83
N ASN A 161 2.84 6.11 10.93
CA ASN A 161 3.75 6.38 9.82
C ASN A 161 4.79 5.24 9.71
N LYS A 162 5.03 4.74 8.49
CA LYS A 162 5.99 3.65 8.22
C LYS A 162 7.45 3.97 8.58
N ARG A 163 7.78 5.25 8.77
CA ARG A 163 9.12 5.70 9.21
C ARG A 163 9.24 5.89 10.72
N GLU A 164 8.24 5.46 11.49
CA GLU A 164 8.20 5.60 12.94
C GLU A 164 8.15 4.23 13.62
N ALA A 165 9.05 3.97 14.56
CA ALA A 165 9.14 2.69 15.27
C ALA A 165 7.85 2.35 16.05
N ASP A 166 7.10 3.36 16.51
CA ASP A 166 5.87 3.16 17.26
C ASP A 166 4.77 2.49 16.41
N SER A 167 4.76 2.73 15.10
CA SER A 167 3.85 2.05 14.17
C SER A 167 4.10 0.54 14.15
N TYR A 168 5.36 0.13 14.12
CA TYR A 168 5.74 -1.29 14.14
C TYR A 168 5.50 -1.92 15.51
N ARG A 169 5.71 -1.18 16.62
CA ARG A 169 5.33 -1.65 17.97
C ARG A 169 3.82 -1.88 18.08
N ALA A 170 3.01 -1.02 17.47
CA ALA A 170 1.56 -1.20 17.41
C ALA A 170 1.19 -2.46 16.61
N ILE A 171 1.83 -2.70 15.46
CA ILE A 171 1.64 -3.93 14.67
C ILE A 171 2.03 -5.17 15.47
N VAL A 172 3.20 -5.18 16.12
CA VAL A 172 3.64 -6.28 17.01
C VAL A 172 2.58 -6.58 18.08
N LYS A 173 2.03 -5.54 18.69
CA LYS A 173 0.97 -5.67 19.71
C LYS A 173 -0.32 -6.26 19.13
N ILE A 174 -0.72 -5.86 17.92
CA ILE A 174 -1.91 -6.40 17.23
C ILE A 174 -1.71 -7.86 16.87
N LEU A 175 -0.54 -8.21 16.34
CA LEU A 175 -0.22 -9.57 15.92
C LEU A 175 -0.03 -10.54 17.09
N GLN A 176 0.34 -10.05 18.27
CA GLN A 176 0.67 -10.87 19.45
C GLN A 176 1.78 -11.89 19.16
N ILE A 177 2.72 -11.54 18.28
CA ILE A 177 3.89 -12.32 17.91
C ILE A 177 5.12 -11.55 18.42
N PRO A 178 6.13 -12.20 19.02
CA PRO A 178 7.39 -11.55 19.40
C PRO A 178 8.01 -10.83 18.21
N ALA A 179 8.55 -9.63 18.43
CA ALA A 179 9.07 -8.80 17.35
C ALA A 179 10.21 -9.48 16.58
N ASP A 180 11.08 -10.22 17.26
CA ASP A 180 12.18 -10.98 16.69
C ASP A 180 11.76 -12.21 15.88
N GLU A 181 10.46 -12.58 15.93
CA GLU A 181 9.86 -13.64 15.11
C GLU A 181 9.10 -13.06 13.88
N ILE A 182 9.13 -11.73 13.71
CA ILE A 182 8.55 -11.02 12.57
C ILE A 182 9.70 -10.57 11.66
N LEU A 183 9.53 -10.76 10.34
CA LEU A 183 10.41 -10.25 9.30
C LEU A 183 9.68 -9.19 8.49
N PHE A 184 10.23 -7.98 8.40
CA PHE A 184 9.71 -6.92 7.55
C PHE A 184 10.52 -6.80 6.25
N LEU A 185 9.81 -6.74 5.13
CA LEU A 185 10.34 -6.62 3.78
C LEU A 185 9.92 -5.28 3.19
N SER A 186 10.87 -4.44 2.81
CA SER A 186 10.65 -3.16 2.16
C SER A 186 11.83 -2.78 1.28
N ASP A 187 11.64 -1.97 0.25
CA ASP A 187 12.72 -1.36 -0.52
C ASP A 187 13.26 -0.08 0.14
N VAL A 188 12.53 0.48 1.11
CA VAL A 188 12.80 1.77 1.76
C VAL A 188 13.61 1.60 3.05
N GLU A 189 14.90 1.99 3.03
CA GLU A 189 15.80 1.87 4.19
C GLU A 189 15.23 2.53 5.47
N ALA A 190 14.63 3.72 5.37
CA ALA A 190 14.07 4.42 6.53
C ALA A 190 12.90 3.68 7.21
N GLU A 191 12.18 2.84 6.48
CA GLU A 191 11.12 1.98 7.02
C GLU A 191 11.72 0.77 7.73
N LEU A 192 12.78 0.19 7.16
CA LEU A 192 13.54 -0.90 7.77
C LEU A 192 14.23 -0.43 9.06
N ASP A 193 14.84 0.77 9.07
CA ASP A 193 15.39 1.38 10.29
C ASP A 193 14.33 1.47 11.41
N ALA A 194 13.12 1.94 11.07
CA ALA A 194 12.03 2.07 12.02
C ALA A 194 11.54 0.71 12.55
N ALA A 195 11.44 -0.30 11.68
CA ALA A 195 11.07 -1.67 12.03
C ALA A 195 12.13 -2.32 12.95
N LEU A 196 13.41 -2.15 12.62
CA LEU A 196 14.53 -2.66 13.41
C LEU A 196 14.54 -2.04 14.83
N MET A 197 14.25 -0.73 14.95
CA MET A 197 14.10 -0.05 16.24
C MET A 197 12.92 -0.58 17.07
N ALA A 198 11.96 -1.23 16.45
CA ALA A 198 10.86 -1.93 17.13
C ALA A 198 11.20 -3.40 17.47
N GLY A 199 12.41 -3.87 17.11
CA GLY A 199 12.88 -5.24 17.34
C GLY A 199 12.50 -6.26 16.26
N ILE A 200 11.92 -5.80 15.14
CA ILE A 200 11.54 -6.62 13.99
C ILE A 200 12.79 -6.92 13.15
N GLN A 201 12.92 -8.14 12.64
CA GLN A 201 13.96 -8.51 11.66
C GLN A 201 13.66 -7.84 10.32
N THR A 202 14.68 -7.46 9.58
CA THR A 202 14.51 -6.68 8.35
C THR A 202 15.33 -7.23 7.20
N VAL A 203 14.76 -7.21 5.99
CA VAL A 203 15.48 -7.44 4.73
C VAL A 203 15.03 -6.38 3.73
N GLN A 204 16.00 -5.70 3.13
CA GLN A 204 15.72 -4.80 2.02
C GLN A 204 15.54 -5.58 0.72
N ILE A 205 14.45 -5.30 0.03
CA ILE A 205 14.23 -5.83 -1.32
C ILE A 205 14.79 -4.82 -2.34
N VAL A 206 15.80 -5.26 -3.09
CA VAL A 206 16.54 -4.40 -4.03
C VAL A 206 16.01 -4.62 -5.45
N ARG A 207 14.90 -3.99 -5.77
CA ARG A 207 14.33 -3.98 -7.13
C ARG A 207 15.10 -3.03 -8.04
N PRO A 208 14.91 -3.11 -9.38
CA PRO A 208 15.52 -2.15 -10.29
C PRO A 208 15.22 -0.69 -9.89
N GLY A 209 16.26 0.09 -9.67
CA GLY A 209 16.18 1.49 -9.20
C GLY A 209 16.31 1.68 -7.70
N THR A 210 16.24 0.63 -6.89
CA THR A 210 16.50 0.69 -5.44
C THR A 210 18.00 0.71 -5.17
N VAL A 211 18.44 1.62 -4.30
CA VAL A 211 19.83 1.65 -3.80
C VAL A 211 19.94 0.67 -2.65
N ALA A 212 20.89 -0.26 -2.75
CA ALA A 212 21.11 -1.25 -1.70
C ALA A 212 21.61 -0.59 -0.40
N SER A 213 21.04 -0.97 0.72
CA SER A 213 21.44 -0.55 2.06
C SER A 213 22.76 -1.20 2.46
N GLU A 214 23.57 -0.48 3.22
CA GLU A 214 24.75 -1.02 3.91
C GLU A 214 24.43 -1.48 5.35
N LYS A 215 23.22 -1.22 5.84
CA LYS A 215 22.80 -1.47 7.24
C LYS A 215 21.92 -2.71 7.40
N HIS A 216 21.20 -3.09 6.35
CA HIS A 216 20.23 -4.19 6.37
C HIS A 216 20.68 -5.32 5.44
N ASP A 217 20.31 -6.54 5.79
CA ASP A 217 20.41 -7.64 4.84
C ASP A 217 19.59 -7.32 3.60
N THR A 218 20.09 -7.73 2.42
CA THR A 218 19.46 -7.41 1.14
C THR A 218 19.10 -8.67 0.37
N ALA A 219 18.02 -8.63 -0.39
CA ALA A 219 17.62 -9.64 -1.35
C ALA A 219 17.18 -8.97 -2.66
N ALA A 220 17.59 -9.50 -3.80
CA ALA A 220 17.17 -8.95 -5.10
C ALA A 220 15.70 -9.29 -5.42
N ASP A 221 15.20 -10.40 -4.88
CA ASP A 221 13.83 -10.87 -5.03
C ASP A 221 13.42 -11.76 -3.85
N PHE A 222 12.16 -12.18 -3.82
CA PHE A 222 11.61 -12.98 -2.72
C PHE A 222 12.17 -14.40 -2.65
N SER A 223 12.72 -14.93 -3.73
CA SER A 223 13.33 -16.27 -3.73
C SER A 223 14.64 -16.33 -2.95
N GLN A 224 15.27 -15.18 -2.69
CA GLN A 224 16.53 -15.06 -1.97
C GLN A 224 16.36 -14.79 -0.46
N ILE A 225 15.12 -14.67 0.01
CA ILE A 225 14.87 -14.36 1.41
C ILE A 225 15.20 -15.56 2.29
N ASN A 226 16.18 -15.37 3.19
CA ASN A 226 16.52 -16.35 4.19
C ASN A 226 15.68 -16.14 5.45
N LEU A 227 15.00 -17.18 5.91
CA LEU A 227 14.15 -17.15 7.12
C LEU A 227 14.92 -17.53 8.40
N THR A 228 16.22 -17.78 8.28
CA THR A 228 17.07 -18.16 9.42
C THR A 228 17.92 -16.96 9.84
N PHE A 229 17.44 -16.21 10.82
CA PHE A 229 18.19 -15.13 11.46
C PHE A 229 18.88 -15.64 12.73
N LYS A 230 20.13 -15.22 12.95
CA LYS A 230 20.93 -15.57 14.13
C LYS A 230 20.67 -14.62 15.30
#